data_718c3099ebdf2c9745a6b17ae865bbb1
#
_entry.id   718c3099ebdf2c9745a6b17ae865bbb1
#
_cell.length_a   1.000
_cell.length_b   1.000
_cell.length_c   1.000
_cell.angle_alpha   90.00
_cell.angle_beta   90.00
_cell.angle_gamma   90.00
#
_symmetry.space_group_name_H-M   'P 1'
#
loop_
_entity.id
_entity.type
_entity.pdbx_description
1 polymer ?
#
loop_
_entity_poly.entity_id
_entity_poly.type
_entity_poly.pdbx_seq_one_letter_code
_entity_poly.pdbx_strand_id
1 'polypeptide(L)'
;MTRRLILSYVLLAAFVLVIVELPLGLTYAARAQDRLLADIERDARVLAGLVEERVESGDGAAVATITEQYAEESRGRVVVTDPEGIGLVDTDRPDDPPRDFSTRPEIAAALAGTQATGIRRSDTLDEELAYVAVPISSDGQLNGVVRVSFPTEEVREQVRDNWLRLGLLSVLVLAGAASLGWLVARWATGPVEQLEDGARRLADGDLSGRAEVEHGPPELQHLAITFNDMAARLEVLVRSQRAFVADASHQLRTPLTALRLRIESLEATMDDRGDPDTARADLEAIDAE
;
A
#
# COMPACT_ATOMS: atom_id res chain seq x y z
N MET A 1 13.52 -9.35 11.56
CA MET A 1 12.23 -9.91 11.15
C MET A 1 11.15 -8.84 10.99
N THR A 2 11.01 -7.92 11.90
CA THR A 2 10.00 -6.84 11.95
C THR A 2 9.86 -6.04 10.66
N ARG A 3 10.97 -5.56 10.06
CA ARG A 3 10.96 -4.75 8.83
C ARG A 3 10.34 -5.48 7.62
N ARG A 4 10.55 -6.80 7.50
CA ARG A 4 10.00 -7.60 6.41
C ARG A 4 8.48 -7.80 6.55
N LEU A 5 7.99 -7.97 7.78
CA LEU A 5 6.56 -8.06 8.08
C LEU A 5 5.84 -6.76 7.76
N ILE A 6 6.35 -5.62 8.26
CA ILE A 6 5.77 -4.31 7.95
C ILE A 6 5.73 -4.08 6.43
N LEU A 7 6.84 -4.37 5.74
CA LEU A 7 6.92 -4.20 4.29
C LEU A 7 5.87 -5.06 3.54
N SER A 8 5.65 -6.31 3.97
CA SER A 8 4.65 -7.19 3.35
C SER A 8 3.21 -6.68 3.55
N TYR A 9 2.87 -6.18 4.74
CA TYR A 9 1.55 -5.58 4.99
C TYR A 9 1.33 -4.31 4.19
N VAL A 10 2.33 -3.42 4.14
CA VAL A 10 2.25 -2.17 3.36
C VAL A 10 2.16 -2.48 1.87
N LEU A 11 2.93 -3.44 1.38
CA LEU A 11 2.92 -3.83 -0.04
C LEU A 11 1.59 -4.48 -0.42
N LEU A 12 1.03 -5.33 0.44
CA LEU A 12 -0.30 -5.91 0.23
C LEU A 12 -1.39 -4.83 0.22
N ALA A 13 -1.36 -3.91 1.18
CA ALA A 13 -2.30 -2.80 1.24
C ALA A 13 -2.18 -1.89 -0.01
N ALA A 14 -0.97 -1.54 -0.42
CA ALA A 14 -0.72 -0.77 -1.63
C ALA A 14 -1.23 -1.47 -2.90
N PHE A 15 -1.02 -2.79 -3.01
CA PHE A 15 -1.53 -3.58 -4.12
C PHE A 15 -3.06 -3.57 -4.19
N VAL A 16 -3.73 -3.75 -3.06
CA VAL A 16 -5.20 -3.69 -2.98
C VAL A 16 -5.72 -2.30 -3.34
N LEU A 17 -5.08 -1.25 -2.82
CA LEU A 17 -5.44 0.14 -3.14
C LEU A 17 -5.33 0.43 -4.63
N VAL A 18 -4.24 0.03 -5.28
CA VAL A 18 -4.05 0.23 -6.73
C VAL A 18 -5.15 -0.49 -7.53
N ILE A 19 -5.48 -1.74 -7.19
CA ILE A 19 -6.53 -2.50 -7.87
C ILE A 19 -7.90 -1.86 -7.72
N VAL A 20 -8.19 -1.24 -6.58
CA VAL A 20 -9.51 -0.64 -6.30
C VAL A 20 -9.58 0.80 -6.79
N GLU A 21 -8.60 1.62 -6.44
CA GLU A 21 -8.66 3.06 -6.68
C GLU A 21 -8.41 3.45 -8.14
N LEU A 22 -7.51 2.73 -8.83
CA LEU A 22 -7.21 3.06 -10.22
C LEU A 22 -8.43 2.91 -11.14
N PRO A 23 -9.17 1.77 -11.15
CA PRO A 23 -10.38 1.66 -11.94
C PRO A 23 -11.48 2.64 -11.48
N LEU A 24 -11.60 2.88 -10.16
CA LEU A 24 -12.59 3.80 -9.61
C LEU A 24 -12.33 5.24 -10.08
N GLY A 25 -11.09 5.70 -10.01
CA GLY A 25 -10.71 7.04 -10.46
C GLY A 25 -10.90 7.22 -11.97
N LEU A 26 -10.50 6.22 -12.78
CA LEU A 26 -10.67 6.25 -14.22
C LEU A 26 -12.14 6.22 -14.64
N THR A 27 -12.96 5.37 -14.00
CA THR A 27 -14.41 5.31 -14.29
C THR A 27 -15.14 6.56 -13.84
N TYR A 28 -14.70 7.19 -12.75
CA TYR A 28 -15.25 8.48 -12.31
C TYR A 28 -14.98 9.57 -13.35
N ALA A 29 -13.74 9.70 -13.80
CA ALA A 29 -13.35 10.67 -14.81
C ALA A 29 -14.11 10.50 -16.13
N ALA A 30 -14.22 9.26 -16.62
CA ALA A 30 -14.98 8.96 -17.85
C ALA A 30 -16.46 9.31 -17.68
N ARG A 31 -17.09 8.90 -16.58
CA ARG A 31 -18.50 9.21 -16.31
C ARG A 31 -18.79 10.70 -16.14
N ALA A 32 -17.86 11.46 -15.55
CA ALA A 32 -18.00 12.91 -15.42
C ALA A 32 -18.04 13.59 -16.80
N GLN A 33 -17.18 13.12 -17.70
CA GLN A 33 -17.10 13.61 -19.08
C GLN A 33 -18.34 13.24 -19.90
N ASP A 34 -18.79 11.97 -19.80
CA ASP A 34 -19.99 11.47 -20.48
C ASP A 34 -21.25 12.21 -20.02
N ARG A 35 -21.37 12.49 -18.73
CA ARG A 35 -22.50 13.28 -18.20
C ARG A 35 -22.50 14.71 -18.74
N LEU A 36 -21.36 15.39 -18.74
CA LEU A 36 -21.25 16.72 -19.28
C LEU A 36 -21.72 16.75 -20.75
N LEU A 37 -21.21 15.84 -21.57
CA LEU A 37 -21.62 15.76 -23.00
C LEU A 37 -23.11 15.47 -23.15
N ALA A 38 -23.69 14.56 -22.35
CA ALA A 38 -25.10 14.23 -22.40
C ALA A 38 -26.00 15.41 -21.97
N ASP A 39 -25.57 16.19 -20.98
CA ASP A 39 -26.31 17.39 -20.56
C ASP A 39 -26.25 18.47 -21.64
N ILE A 40 -25.08 18.76 -22.21
CA ILE A 40 -24.91 19.69 -23.33
C ILE A 40 -25.75 19.24 -24.53
N GLU A 41 -25.78 17.95 -24.83
CA GLU A 41 -26.55 17.40 -25.94
C GLU A 41 -28.06 17.62 -25.76
N ARG A 42 -28.57 17.41 -24.52
CA ARG A 42 -29.97 17.69 -24.22
C ARG A 42 -30.29 19.15 -24.41
N ASP A 43 -29.46 20.03 -23.87
CA ASP A 43 -29.66 21.47 -23.94
C ASP A 43 -29.55 22.00 -25.38
N ALA A 44 -28.58 21.50 -26.15
CA ALA A 44 -28.41 21.86 -27.55
C ALA A 44 -29.65 21.51 -28.41
N ARG A 45 -30.25 20.30 -28.13
CA ARG A 45 -31.48 19.89 -28.82
C ARG A 45 -32.69 20.75 -28.44
N VAL A 46 -32.81 21.09 -27.16
CA VAL A 46 -33.88 21.97 -26.68
C VAL A 46 -33.75 23.35 -27.30
N LEU A 47 -32.53 23.91 -27.30
CA LEU A 47 -32.26 25.21 -27.94
C LEU A 47 -32.55 25.17 -29.44
N ALA A 48 -32.12 24.12 -30.16
CA ALA A 48 -32.40 23.98 -31.57
C ALA A 48 -33.92 24.03 -31.86
N GLY A 49 -34.75 23.32 -31.06
CA GLY A 49 -36.19 23.39 -31.20
C GLY A 49 -36.78 24.76 -30.83
N LEU A 50 -36.23 25.48 -29.83
CA LEU A 50 -36.73 26.82 -29.44
C LEU A 50 -36.38 27.89 -30.48
N VAL A 51 -35.25 27.77 -31.18
CA VAL A 51 -34.80 28.76 -32.17
C VAL A 51 -35.26 28.43 -33.61
N GLU A 52 -35.75 27.21 -33.85
CA GLU A 52 -36.11 26.72 -35.20
C GLU A 52 -37.02 27.71 -35.97
N GLU A 53 -38.18 28.03 -35.41
CA GLU A 53 -39.15 28.95 -36.05
C GLU A 53 -38.60 30.38 -36.24
N ARG A 54 -37.69 30.79 -35.32
CA ARG A 54 -37.08 32.16 -35.35
C ARG A 54 -35.97 32.23 -36.41
N VAL A 55 -35.20 31.17 -36.56
CA VAL A 55 -34.18 31.10 -37.63
C VAL A 55 -34.85 31.07 -38.98
N GLU A 56 -35.92 30.27 -39.15
CA GLU A 56 -36.69 30.20 -40.41
C GLU A 56 -37.32 31.55 -40.79
N SER A 57 -37.86 32.29 -39.80
CA SER A 57 -38.47 33.60 -40.01
C SER A 57 -37.43 34.72 -40.19
N GLY A 58 -36.14 34.47 -39.97
CA GLY A 58 -35.07 35.44 -40.03
C GLY A 58 -35.04 36.43 -38.84
N ASP A 59 -35.72 36.09 -37.73
CA ASP A 59 -35.74 36.93 -36.50
C ASP A 59 -34.51 36.68 -35.62
N GLY A 60 -33.36 37.20 -36.10
CA GLY A 60 -32.08 37.08 -35.42
C GLY A 60 -32.09 37.72 -34.02
N ALA A 61 -32.90 38.71 -33.75
CA ALA A 61 -32.99 39.34 -32.43
C ALA A 61 -33.66 38.44 -31.40
N ALA A 62 -34.71 37.68 -31.79
CA ALA A 62 -35.33 36.70 -30.93
C ALA A 62 -34.40 35.49 -30.67
N VAL A 63 -33.62 35.05 -31.69
CA VAL A 63 -32.59 34.04 -31.53
C VAL A 63 -31.54 34.44 -30.52
N ALA A 64 -31.03 35.71 -30.65
CA ALA A 64 -30.04 36.25 -29.72
C ALA A 64 -30.58 36.27 -28.27
N THR A 65 -31.81 36.78 -28.07
CA THR A 65 -32.40 36.83 -26.72
C THR A 65 -32.51 35.44 -26.06
N ILE A 66 -32.95 34.39 -26.79
CA ILE A 66 -33.09 33.04 -26.28
C ILE A 66 -31.73 32.47 -25.93
N THR A 67 -30.76 32.64 -26.80
CA THR A 67 -29.40 32.05 -26.63
C THR A 67 -28.58 32.78 -25.58
N GLU A 68 -28.72 34.12 -25.46
CA GLU A 68 -28.08 34.91 -24.41
C GLU A 68 -28.63 34.56 -23.03
N GLN A 69 -29.97 34.43 -22.88
CA GLN A 69 -30.56 33.99 -21.63
C GLN A 69 -30.02 32.61 -21.20
N TYR A 70 -29.97 31.67 -22.12
CA TYR A 70 -29.41 30.35 -21.83
C TYR A 70 -27.92 30.47 -21.44
N ALA A 71 -27.11 31.26 -22.16
CA ALA A 71 -25.71 31.44 -21.89
C ALA A 71 -25.44 32.05 -20.49
N GLU A 72 -26.26 33.01 -20.08
CA GLU A 72 -26.20 33.62 -18.74
C GLU A 72 -26.52 32.62 -17.63
N GLU A 73 -27.56 31.81 -17.83
CA GLU A 73 -28.00 30.79 -16.82
C GLU A 73 -27.02 29.62 -16.72
N SER A 74 -26.51 29.12 -17.86
CA SER A 74 -25.71 27.91 -17.95
C SER A 74 -24.20 28.17 -17.91
N ARG A 75 -23.73 29.41 -18.16
CA ARG A 75 -22.34 29.80 -18.43
C ARG A 75 -21.73 29.09 -19.66
N GLY A 76 -22.59 28.54 -20.52
CA GLY A 76 -22.21 27.92 -21.77
C GLY A 76 -22.13 28.97 -22.89
N ARG A 77 -21.28 28.72 -23.87
CA ARG A 77 -21.25 29.52 -25.10
C ARG A 77 -22.16 28.86 -26.13
N VAL A 78 -23.04 29.66 -26.73
CA VAL A 78 -23.91 29.26 -27.83
C VAL A 78 -23.51 29.94 -29.10
N VAL A 79 -23.42 29.20 -30.20
CA VAL A 79 -23.27 29.74 -31.57
C VAL A 79 -24.41 29.18 -32.38
N VAL A 80 -25.13 30.07 -33.07
CA VAL A 80 -26.18 29.68 -34.03
C VAL A 80 -25.70 30.13 -35.40
N THR A 81 -25.80 29.27 -36.39
CA THR A 81 -25.41 29.56 -37.79
C THR A 81 -26.61 29.41 -38.73
N ASP A 82 -26.49 30.04 -39.88
CA ASP A 82 -27.34 29.79 -41.03
C ASP A 82 -26.98 28.45 -41.72
N PRO A 83 -27.70 28.05 -42.83
CA PRO A 83 -27.38 26.84 -43.60
C PRO A 83 -26.01 26.86 -44.30
N GLU A 84 -25.44 28.05 -44.53
CA GLU A 84 -24.12 28.26 -45.12
C GLU A 84 -23.01 28.16 -44.04
N GLY A 85 -23.34 28.12 -42.75
CA GLY A 85 -22.40 28.06 -41.64
C GLY A 85 -21.91 29.41 -41.17
N ILE A 86 -22.56 30.52 -41.61
CA ILE A 86 -22.25 31.86 -41.14
C ILE A 86 -22.98 32.10 -39.80
N GLY A 87 -22.26 32.59 -38.81
CA GLY A 87 -22.79 32.87 -37.49
C GLY A 87 -23.87 33.95 -37.47
N LEU A 88 -25.05 33.55 -37.02
CA LEU A 88 -26.15 34.50 -36.76
C LEU A 88 -26.03 35.09 -35.33
N VAL A 89 -25.63 34.26 -34.38
CA VAL A 89 -25.40 34.63 -32.98
C VAL A 89 -24.18 33.93 -32.43
N ASP A 90 -23.38 34.64 -31.65
CA ASP A 90 -22.29 34.11 -30.85
C ASP A 90 -22.33 34.78 -29.46
N THR A 91 -22.77 34.07 -28.44
CA THR A 91 -22.98 34.65 -27.10
C THR A 91 -21.70 35.08 -26.39
N ASP A 92 -20.52 34.59 -26.83
CA ASP A 92 -19.22 34.99 -26.29
C ASP A 92 -18.72 36.32 -26.94
N ARG A 93 -19.27 36.64 -28.13
CA ARG A 93 -18.87 37.82 -28.92
C ARG A 93 -20.05 38.43 -29.67
N PRO A 94 -21.03 38.98 -28.94
CA PRO A 94 -22.29 39.44 -29.56
C PRO A 94 -22.09 40.62 -30.53
N ASP A 95 -21.04 41.42 -30.31
CA ASP A 95 -20.77 42.62 -31.10
C ASP A 95 -19.84 42.35 -32.29
N ASP A 96 -19.30 41.15 -32.43
CA ASP A 96 -18.41 40.81 -33.54
C ASP A 96 -19.19 40.66 -34.86
N PRO A 97 -18.60 41.01 -36.00
CA PRO A 97 -19.23 40.76 -37.29
C PRO A 97 -19.45 39.26 -37.51
N PRO A 98 -20.47 38.90 -38.33
CA PRO A 98 -20.74 37.49 -38.67
C PRO A 98 -19.48 36.77 -39.12
N ARG A 99 -19.23 35.58 -38.49
CA ARG A 99 -18.05 34.76 -38.77
C ARG A 99 -18.45 33.51 -39.52
N ASP A 100 -17.56 33.05 -40.37
CA ASP A 100 -17.70 31.74 -41.02
C ASP A 100 -17.21 30.62 -40.08
N PHE A 101 -18.14 29.75 -39.71
CA PHE A 101 -17.92 28.56 -38.89
C PHE A 101 -17.99 27.27 -39.71
N SER A 102 -18.28 27.32 -41.02
CA SER A 102 -18.44 26.18 -41.91
C SER A 102 -17.21 25.25 -41.95
N THR A 103 -16.02 25.81 -41.74
CA THR A 103 -14.76 25.08 -41.72
C THR A 103 -14.52 24.28 -40.45
N ARG A 104 -15.35 24.48 -39.43
CA ARG A 104 -15.25 23.73 -38.18
C ARG A 104 -15.86 22.32 -38.33
N PRO A 105 -15.12 21.23 -37.99
CA PRO A 105 -15.58 19.88 -38.24
C PRO A 105 -16.96 19.57 -37.64
N GLU A 106 -17.23 20.11 -36.44
CA GLU A 106 -18.51 19.94 -35.75
C GLU A 106 -19.67 20.64 -36.46
N ILE A 107 -19.42 21.82 -36.97
CA ILE A 107 -20.44 22.58 -37.72
C ILE A 107 -20.65 21.92 -39.08
N ALA A 108 -19.56 21.57 -39.78
CA ALA A 108 -19.67 20.87 -41.06
C ALA A 108 -20.46 19.55 -40.96
N ALA A 109 -20.25 18.79 -39.90
CA ALA A 109 -21.02 17.57 -39.66
C ALA A 109 -22.50 17.83 -39.38
N ALA A 110 -22.79 18.88 -38.58
CA ALA A 110 -24.18 19.28 -38.31
C ALA A 110 -24.89 19.84 -39.53
N LEU A 111 -24.19 20.62 -40.40
CA LEU A 111 -24.70 21.07 -41.69
C LEU A 111 -24.98 19.88 -42.67
N ALA A 112 -24.26 18.76 -42.52
CA ALA A 112 -24.57 17.51 -43.23
C ALA A 112 -25.74 16.72 -42.58
N GLY A 113 -26.43 17.27 -41.56
CA GLY A 113 -27.56 16.66 -40.90
C GLY A 113 -27.17 15.66 -39.76
N THR A 114 -25.88 15.60 -39.39
CA THR A 114 -25.41 14.67 -38.37
C THR A 114 -24.96 15.44 -37.12
N GLN A 115 -25.58 15.14 -35.98
CA GLN A 115 -25.14 15.70 -34.71
C GLN A 115 -23.66 15.37 -34.46
N ALA A 116 -22.89 16.35 -34.00
CA ALA A 116 -21.50 16.17 -33.64
C ALA A 116 -21.26 16.55 -32.16
N THR A 117 -20.54 15.67 -31.47
CA THR A 117 -20.15 15.88 -30.08
C THR A 117 -18.65 15.63 -29.91
N GLY A 118 -18.00 16.35 -29.00
CA GLY A 118 -16.60 16.13 -28.74
C GLY A 118 -15.99 17.12 -27.76
N ILE A 119 -14.69 16.93 -27.56
CA ILE A 119 -13.86 17.86 -26.80
C ILE A 119 -12.72 18.30 -27.72
N ARG A 120 -12.46 19.60 -27.76
CA ARG A 120 -11.32 20.14 -28.47
C ARG A 120 -10.74 21.36 -27.78
N ARG A 121 -9.46 21.60 -28.04
CA ARG A 121 -8.81 22.87 -27.62
C ARG A 121 -9.30 24.00 -28.49
N SER A 122 -9.74 25.07 -27.85
CA SER A 122 -10.11 26.30 -28.52
C SER A 122 -8.86 27.15 -28.74
N ASP A 123 -8.50 27.40 -30.02
CA ASP A 123 -7.37 28.29 -30.36
C ASP A 123 -7.61 29.71 -29.93
N THR A 124 -8.88 30.07 -29.69
CA THR A 124 -9.30 31.43 -29.34
C THR A 124 -9.27 31.71 -27.85
N LEU A 125 -9.54 30.72 -27.04
CA LEU A 125 -9.62 30.80 -25.56
C LEU A 125 -8.44 30.10 -24.86
N ASP A 126 -7.64 29.36 -25.62
CA ASP A 126 -6.55 28.46 -25.14
C ASP A 126 -7.01 27.43 -24.09
N GLU A 127 -8.30 27.07 -24.14
CA GLU A 127 -8.96 26.15 -23.22
C GLU A 127 -9.54 24.95 -23.99
N GLU A 128 -9.69 23.81 -23.29
CA GLU A 128 -10.45 22.69 -23.84
C GLU A 128 -11.95 22.90 -23.61
N LEU A 129 -12.69 22.83 -24.71
CA LEU A 129 -14.14 22.97 -24.71
C LEU A 129 -14.80 21.63 -25.07
N ALA A 130 -15.72 21.22 -24.25
CA ALA A 130 -16.73 20.23 -24.63
C ALA A 130 -17.77 20.91 -25.52
N TYR A 131 -18.11 20.32 -26.65
CA TYR A 131 -19.09 20.88 -27.58
C TYR A 131 -20.09 19.85 -28.06
N VAL A 132 -21.26 20.34 -28.37
CA VAL A 132 -22.30 19.63 -29.12
C VAL A 132 -22.82 20.58 -30.20
N ALA A 133 -22.86 20.09 -31.43
CA ALA A 133 -23.47 20.79 -32.57
C ALA A 133 -24.66 19.97 -33.09
N VAL A 134 -25.83 20.59 -33.14
CA VAL A 134 -27.09 19.97 -33.56
C VAL A 134 -27.67 20.73 -34.75
N PRO A 135 -28.13 20.07 -35.83
CA PRO A 135 -28.80 20.73 -36.94
C PRO A 135 -30.15 21.31 -36.48
N ILE A 136 -30.45 22.52 -36.97
CA ILE A 136 -31.77 23.10 -36.92
C ILE A 136 -32.49 22.71 -38.20
N SER A 137 -33.54 21.91 -38.09
CA SER A 137 -34.25 21.45 -39.30
C SER A 137 -35.73 21.51 -39.09
N SER A 138 -36.45 22.09 -40.07
CA SER A 138 -37.90 22.16 -40.13
C SER A 138 -38.38 21.52 -41.43
N ASP A 139 -39.40 20.68 -41.37
CA ASP A 139 -40.00 19.98 -42.53
C ASP A 139 -38.96 19.28 -43.42
N GLY A 140 -37.86 18.81 -42.85
CA GLY A 140 -36.79 18.11 -43.57
C GLY A 140 -35.82 19.03 -44.29
N GLN A 141 -35.93 20.37 -44.12
CA GLN A 141 -34.97 21.35 -44.61
C GLN A 141 -34.03 21.78 -43.48
N LEU A 142 -32.74 21.87 -43.78
CA LEU A 142 -31.74 22.37 -42.85
C LEU A 142 -31.76 23.89 -42.82
N ASN A 143 -32.02 24.50 -41.69
CA ASN A 143 -32.13 25.95 -41.50
C ASN A 143 -30.89 26.54 -40.77
N GLY A 144 -30.00 25.71 -40.27
CA GLY A 144 -28.79 26.13 -39.59
C GLY A 144 -28.27 25.08 -38.57
N VAL A 145 -27.40 25.53 -37.70
CA VAL A 145 -26.81 24.72 -36.63
C VAL A 145 -26.81 25.49 -35.32
N VAL A 146 -27.20 24.82 -34.24
CA VAL A 146 -26.90 25.25 -32.86
C VAL A 146 -25.69 24.51 -32.35
N ARG A 147 -24.67 25.20 -31.92
CA ARG A 147 -23.52 24.67 -31.22
C ARG A 147 -23.49 25.22 -29.80
N VAL A 148 -23.53 24.34 -28.83
CA VAL A 148 -23.33 24.66 -27.40
C VAL A 148 -21.96 24.15 -26.98
N SER A 149 -21.23 24.95 -26.22
CA SER A 149 -19.91 24.55 -25.70
C SER A 149 -19.66 25.06 -24.30
N PHE A 150 -18.97 24.24 -23.51
CA PHE A 150 -18.60 24.52 -22.11
C PHE A 150 -17.09 24.33 -21.91
N PRO A 151 -16.44 25.13 -21.07
CA PRO A 151 -15.10 24.87 -20.61
C PRO A 151 -15.06 23.54 -19.84
N THR A 152 -14.07 22.70 -20.08
CA THR A 152 -13.91 21.43 -19.36
C THR A 152 -13.20 21.57 -18.01
N GLU A 153 -12.80 22.80 -17.66
CA GLU A 153 -12.02 23.08 -16.45
C GLU A 153 -12.75 22.67 -15.16
N GLU A 154 -14.06 22.95 -15.05
CA GLU A 154 -14.85 22.55 -13.88
C GLU A 154 -14.88 21.03 -13.68
N VAL A 155 -15.00 20.27 -14.78
CA VAL A 155 -14.96 18.79 -14.72
C VAL A 155 -13.55 18.31 -14.36
N ARG A 156 -12.52 18.97 -14.88
CA ARG A 156 -11.13 18.65 -14.52
C ARG A 156 -10.84 18.91 -13.04
N GLU A 157 -11.32 20.02 -12.51
CA GLU A 157 -11.21 20.32 -11.10
C GLU A 157 -11.90 19.29 -10.23
N GLN A 158 -13.12 18.90 -10.57
CA GLN A 158 -13.83 17.82 -9.86
C GLN A 158 -13.09 16.49 -9.91
N VAL A 159 -12.54 16.14 -11.07
CA VAL A 159 -11.72 14.92 -11.24
C VAL A 159 -10.44 15.00 -10.41
N ARG A 160 -9.74 16.15 -10.43
CA ARG A 160 -8.54 16.39 -9.63
C ARG A 160 -8.82 16.28 -8.14
N ASP A 161 -9.89 16.88 -7.66
CA ASP A 161 -10.29 16.84 -6.25
C ASP A 161 -10.64 15.42 -5.82
N ASN A 162 -11.28 14.65 -6.69
CA ASN A 162 -11.54 13.24 -6.44
C ASN A 162 -10.23 12.42 -6.31
N TRP A 163 -9.25 12.66 -7.20
CA TRP A 163 -7.93 12.01 -7.10
C TRP A 163 -7.18 12.41 -5.82
N LEU A 164 -7.28 13.68 -5.40
CA LEU A 164 -6.68 14.14 -4.15
C LEU A 164 -7.31 13.46 -2.92
N ARG A 165 -8.64 13.29 -2.91
CA ARG A 165 -9.35 12.57 -1.84
C ARG A 165 -8.96 11.10 -1.79
N LEU A 166 -8.90 10.42 -2.94
CA LEU A 166 -8.44 9.04 -3.04
C LEU A 166 -6.99 8.91 -2.55
N GLY A 167 -6.10 9.79 -2.99
CA GLY A 167 -4.70 9.80 -2.54
C GLY A 167 -4.56 10.03 -1.04
N LEU A 168 -5.34 10.92 -0.43
CA LEU A 168 -5.34 11.14 1.01
C LEU A 168 -5.83 9.89 1.75
N LEU A 169 -6.89 9.24 1.25
CA LEU A 169 -7.40 7.99 1.81
C LEU A 169 -6.34 6.87 1.73
N SER A 170 -5.64 6.76 0.59
CA SER A 170 -4.53 5.81 0.41
C SER A 170 -3.43 6.00 1.45
N VAL A 171 -3.01 7.25 1.68
CA VAL A 171 -1.99 7.56 2.70
C VAL A 171 -2.47 7.13 4.09
N LEU A 172 -3.73 7.40 4.43
CA LEU A 172 -4.30 7.02 5.73
C LEU A 172 -4.35 5.49 5.90
N VAL A 173 -4.77 4.75 4.87
CA VAL A 173 -4.83 3.28 4.88
C VAL A 173 -3.42 2.68 4.98
N LEU A 174 -2.45 3.21 4.23
CA LEU A 174 -1.06 2.74 4.30
C LEU A 174 -0.41 3.02 5.66
N ALA A 175 -0.68 4.19 6.25
CA ALA A 175 -0.24 4.51 7.60
C ALA A 175 -0.86 3.55 8.64
N GLY A 176 -2.15 3.24 8.51
CA GLY A 176 -2.83 2.24 9.33
C GLY A 176 -2.24 0.84 9.17
N ALA A 177 -2.00 0.41 7.94
CA ALA A 177 -1.37 -0.89 7.65
C ALA A 177 0.06 -0.98 8.21
N ALA A 178 0.84 0.09 8.10
CA ALA A 178 2.19 0.17 8.67
C ALA A 178 2.16 0.12 10.20
N SER A 179 1.23 0.85 10.82
CA SER A 179 1.05 0.87 12.29
C SER A 179 0.62 -0.50 12.81
N LEU A 180 -0.35 -1.12 12.15
CA LEU A 180 -0.82 -2.47 12.50
C LEU A 180 0.30 -3.50 12.30
N GLY A 181 1.02 -3.44 11.18
CA GLY A 181 2.16 -4.30 10.91
C GLY A 181 3.28 -4.15 11.94
N TRP A 182 3.54 -2.92 12.39
CA TRP A 182 4.50 -2.65 13.47
C TRP A 182 4.04 -3.25 14.81
N LEU A 183 2.76 -3.07 15.16
CA LEU A 183 2.19 -3.61 16.39
C LEU A 183 2.26 -5.13 16.41
N VAL A 184 1.83 -5.80 15.34
CA VAL A 184 1.87 -7.26 15.21
C VAL A 184 3.31 -7.78 15.22
N ALA A 185 4.22 -7.11 14.50
CA ALA A 185 5.62 -7.48 14.49
C ALA A 185 6.23 -7.37 15.90
N ARG A 186 5.98 -6.27 16.62
CA ARG A 186 6.48 -6.08 17.99
C ARG A 186 5.92 -7.13 18.96
N TRP A 187 4.64 -7.45 18.81
CA TRP A 187 3.96 -8.43 19.66
C TRP A 187 4.48 -9.87 19.46
N ALA A 188 4.86 -10.22 18.20
CA ALA A 188 5.32 -11.57 17.87
C ALA A 188 6.84 -11.74 17.93
N THR A 189 7.64 -10.71 17.57
CA THR A 189 9.11 -10.84 17.49
C THR A 189 9.79 -10.66 18.84
N GLY A 190 9.23 -9.88 19.76
CA GLY A 190 9.81 -9.68 21.09
C GLY A 190 10.01 -11.00 21.86
N PRO A 191 8.99 -11.84 22.00
CA PRO A 191 9.10 -13.16 22.64
C PRO A 191 10.12 -14.10 21.97
N VAL A 192 10.22 -14.04 20.63
CA VAL A 192 11.20 -14.88 19.90
C VAL A 192 12.64 -14.45 20.21
N GLU A 193 12.90 -13.14 20.28
CA GLU A 193 14.22 -12.61 20.65
C GLU A 193 14.59 -13.01 22.10
N GLN A 194 13.64 -12.95 23.03
CA GLN A 194 13.87 -13.40 24.42
C GLN A 194 14.19 -14.89 24.52
N LEU A 195 13.52 -15.72 23.72
CA LEU A 195 13.83 -17.16 23.62
C LEU A 195 15.20 -17.40 23.01
N GLU A 196 15.57 -16.66 21.97
CA GLU A 196 16.88 -16.75 21.33
C GLU A 196 18.01 -16.35 22.31
N ASP A 197 17.84 -15.28 23.06
CA ASP A 197 18.79 -14.82 24.07
C ASP A 197 18.93 -15.83 25.22
N GLY A 198 17.82 -16.41 25.70
CA GLY A 198 17.84 -17.49 26.67
C GLY A 198 18.60 -18.72 26.18
N ALA A 199 18.36 -19.10 24.92
CA ALA A 199 19.05 -20.24 24.32
C ALA A 199 20.56 -19.99 24.11
N ARG A 200 20.96 -18.79 23.73
CA ARG A 200 22.38 -18.41 23.61
C ARG A 200 23.08 -18.46 24.97
N ARG A 201 22.48 -17.88 26.02
CA ARG A 201 23.05 -17.92 27.37
C ARG A 201 23.24 -19.36 27.86
N LEU A 202 22.25 -20.22 27.59
CA LEU A 202 22.35 -21.64 27.93
C LEU A 202 23.48 -22.34 27.17
N ALA A 203 23.67 -22.04 25.87
CA ALA A 203 24.74 -22.57 25.04
C ALA A 203 26.13 -22.10 25.51
N ASP A 204 26.24 -20.85 26.00
CA ASP A 204 27.46 -20.28 26.55
C ASP A 204 27.79 -20.79 27.97
N GLY A 205 26.95 -21.70 28.51
CA GLY A 205 27.18 -22.35 29.81
C GLY A 205 26.53 -21.65 31.01
N ASP A 206 25.78 -20.57 30.78
CA ASP A 206 24.92 -19.96 31.81
C ASP A 206 23.63 -20.76 31.95
N LEU A 207 23.69 -21.81 32.80
CA LEU A 207 22.56 -22.71 33.06
C LEU A 207 21.41 -22.02 33.82
N SER A 208 21.60 -20.79 34.35
CA SER A 208 20.56 -20.00 35.02
C SER A 208 19.71 -19.20 34.05
N GLY A 209 20.11 -19.10 32.76
CA GLY A 209 19.36 -18.39 31.74
C GLY A 209 17.94 -18.92 31.59
N ARG A 210 16.97 -18.01 31.68
CA ARG A 210 15.54 -18.32 31.46
C ARG A 210 14.98 -17.36 30.43
N ALA A 211 13.97 -17.78 29.70
CA ALA A 211 13.19 -16.93 28.81
C ALA A 211 11.99 -16.37 29.58
N GLU A 212 11.96 -15.04 29.76
CA GLU A 212 10.87 -14.33 30.44
C GLU A 212 9.86 -13.81 29.41
N VAL A 213 8.99 -14.69 28.92
CA VAL A 213 7.95 -14.35 27.96
C VAL A 213 6.63 -14.13 28.70
N GLU A 214 6.41 -12.88 29.15
CA GLU A 214 5.17 -12.49 29.85
C GLU A 214 4.05 -12.14 28.87
N HIS A 215 4.40 -11.63 27.69
CA HIS A 215 3.47 -11.10 26.69
C HIS A 215 3.75 -11.72 25.31
N GLY A 216 2.70 -11.90 24.51
CA GLY A 216 2.83 -12.44 23.15
C GLY A 216 1.82 -13.54 22.85
N PRO A 217 1.92 -14.18 21.67
CA PRO A 217 1.08 -15.31 21.30
C PRO A 217 1.15 -16.45 22.32
N PRO A 218 0.03 -17.11 22.65
CA PRO A 218 -0.01 -18.21 23.62
C PRO A 218 0.94 -19.36 23.25
N GLU A 219 1.19 -19.58 21.95
CA GLU A 219 2.11 -20.59 21.45
C GLU A 219 3.56 -20.29 21.88
N LEU A 220 3.96 -19.01 21.86
CA LEU A 220 5.30 -18.59 22.28
C LEU A 220 5.44 -18.59 23.81
N GLN A 221 4.40 -18.31 24.55
CA GLN A 221 4.38 -18.45 26.01
C GLN A 221 4.56 -19.93 26.40
N HIS A 222 3.84 -20.85 25.73
CA HIS A 222 3.98 -22.30 25.95
C HIS A 222 5.38 -22.81 25.61
N LEU A 223 5.96 -22.29 24.52
CA LEU A 223 7.33 -22.61 24.12
C LEU A 223 8.34 -22.14 25.18
N ALA A 224 8.15 -20.94 25.75
CA ALA A 224 9.00 -20.43 26.83
C ALA A 224 8.94 -21.29 28.10
N ILE A 225 7.75 -21.75 28.49
CA ILE A 225 7.60 -22.68 29.62
C ILE A 225 8.36 -23.98 29.36
N THR A 226 8.16 -24.56 28.17
CA THR A 226 8.84 -25.82 27.79
C THR A 226 10.36 -25.65 27.75
N PHE A 227 10.84 -24.52 27.23
CA PHE A 227 12.27 -24.16 27.22
C PHE A 227 12.82 -24.04 28.63
N ASN A 228 12.13 -23.34 29.53
CA ASN A 228 12.54 -23.17 30.91
C ASN A 228 12.60 -24.49 31.70
N ASP A 229 11.65 -25.39 31.44
CA ASP A 229 11.65 -26.75 32.02
C ASP A 229 12.86 -27.59 31.54
N MET A 230 13.19 -27.51 30.25
CA MET A 230 14.38 -28.15 29.69
C MET A 230 15.66 -27.55 30.31
N ALA A 231 15.77 -26.21 30.40
CA ALA A 231 16.90 -25.56 31.02
C ALA A 231 17.10 -26.00 32.51
N ALA A 232 16.01 -26.09 33.27
CA ALA A 232 16.05 -26.54 34.66
C ALA A 232 16.57 -27.98 34.77
N ARG A 233 16.09 -28.87 33.91
CA ARG A 233 16.57 -30.30 33.89
C ARG A 233 18.05 -30.36 33.53
N LEU A 234 18.50 -29.57 32.54
CA LEU A 234 19.92 -29.51 32.15
C LEU A 234 20.80 -29.01 33.30
N GLU A 235 20.35 -27.97 34.02
CA GLU A 235 21.06 -27.44 35.18
C GLU A 235 21.26 -28.50 36.27
N VAL A 236 20.21 -29.29 36.58
CA VAL A 236 20.28 -30.36 37.55
C VAL A 236 21.26 -31.47 37.10
N LEU A 237 21.21 -31.86 35.81
CA LEU A 237 22.10 -32.90 35.27
C LEU A 237 23.57 -32.45 35.32
N VAL A 238 23.89 -31.22 34.90
CA VAL A 238 25.27 -30.73 34.94
C VAL A 238 25.77 -30.57 36.37
N ARG A 239 24.92 -30.12 37.28
CA ARG A 239 25.27 -30.00 38.70
C ARG A 239 25.57 -31.39 39.32
N SER A 240 24.74 -32.37 39.02
CA SER A 240 24.92 -33.73 39.46
C SER A 240 26.22 -34.37 38.90
N GLN A 241 26.51 -34.13 37.60
CA GLN A 241 27.73 -34.59 36.98
C GLN A 241 28.98 -33.99 37.61
N ARG A 242 28.96 -32.68 37.90
CA ARG A 242 30.06 -31.95 38.58
C ARG A 242 30.29 -32.53 40.00
N ALA A 243 29.21 -32.77 40.75
CA ALA A 243 29.27 -33.35 42.08
C ALA A 243 29.85 -34.77 42.02
N PHE A 244 29.40 -35.58 41.07
CA PHE A 244 29.93 -36.94 40.86
C PHE A 244 31.44 -36.94 40.56
N VAL A 245 31.90 -36.06 39.63
CA VAL A 245 33.33 -35.94 39.30
C VAL A 245 34.17 -35.49 40.51
N ALA A 246 33.65 -34.55 41.31
CA ALA A 246 34.30 -34.10 42.52
C ALA A 246 34.42 -35.21 43.56
N ASP A 247 33.36 -35.96 43.82
CA ASP A 247 33.33 -37.06 44.76
C ASP A 247 34.25 -38.20 44.32
N ALA A 248 34.16 -38.62 43.06
CA ALA A 248 35.06 -39.60 42.47
C ALA A 248 36.53 -39.19 42.58
N SER A 249 36.84 -37.88 42.35
CA SER A 249 38.22 -37.39 42.49
C SER A 249 38.70 -37.43 43.91
N HIS A 250 37.84 -37.15 44.91
CA HIS A 250 38.17 -37.30 46.33
C HIS A 250 38.37 -38.75 46.72
N GLN A 251 37.52 -39.67 46.28
CA GLN A 251 37.62 -41.10 46.58
C GLN A 251 38.85 -41.76 45.94
N LEU A 252 39.26 -41.30 44.77
CA LEU A 252 40.51 -41.80 44.13
C LEU A 252 41.77 -41.21 44.73
N ARG A 253 41.75 -40.00 45.25
CA ARG A 253 42.94 -39.35 45.85
C ARG A 253 43.41 -40.08 47.11
N THR A 254 42.53 -40.55 47.93
CA THR A 254 42.83 -41.25 49.19
C THR A 254 43.67 -42.53 48.99
N PRO A 255 43.19 -43.50 48.13
CA PRO A 255 43.99 -44.72 47.90
C PRO A 255 45.28 -44.42 47.14
N LEU A 256 45.26 -43.44 46.17
CA LEU A 256 46.52 -43.07 45.49
C LEU A 256 47.54 -42.47 46.44
N THR A 257 47.12 -41.67 47.41
CA THR A 257 48.02 -41.12 48.43
C THR A 257 48.56 -42.21 49.33
N ALA A 258 47.71 -43.16 49.74
CA ALA A 258 48.13 -44.30 50.52
C ALA A 258 49.15 -45.20 49.77
N LEU A 259 48.89 -45.42 48.48
CA LEU A 259 49.79 -46.21 47.60
C LEU A 259 51.13 -45.48 47.40
N ARG A 260 51.12 -44.16 47.23
CA ARG A 260 52.33 -43.36 47.14
C ARG A 260 53.17 -43.43 48.43
N LEU A 261 52.53 -43.26 49.59
CA LEU A 261 53.20 -43.35 50.88
C LEU A 261 53.80 -44.74 51.10
N ARG A 262 53.14 -45.80 50.66
CA ARG A 262 53.64 -47.15 50.73
C ARG A 262 54.88 -47.35 49.82
N ILE A 263 54.83 -46.83 48.59
CA ILE A 263 55.99 -46.86 47.67
C ILE A 263 57.18 -46.08 48.27
N GLU A 264 56.94 -44.86 48.76
CA GLU A 264 57.99 -44.08 49.42
C GLU A 264 58.55 -44.79 50.66
N SER A 265 57.72 -45.51 51.45
CA SER A 265 58.17 -46.37 52.57
C SER A 265 59.04 -47.55 52.09
N LEU A 266 58.61 -48.18 51.00
CA LEU A 266 59.42 -49.34 50.43
C LEU A 266 60.76 -48.85 49.88
N GLU A 267 60.78 -47.72 49.19
CA GLU A 267 62.04 -47.12 48.70
C GLU A 267 62.98 -46.78 49.88
N ALA A 268 62.48 -46.14 50.93
CA ALA A 268 63.26 -45.86 52.15
C ALA A 268 63.78 -47.10 52.85
N THR A 269 63.00 -48.22 52.86
CA THR A 269 63.36 -49.49 53.48
C THR A 269 64.41 -50.23 52.63
N MET A 270 64.35 -50.13 51.31
CA MET A 270 65.38 -50.67 50.39
C MET A 270 66.72 -49.92 50.44
N ASP A 271 66.70 -48.62 50.77
CA ASP A 271 67.90 -47.83 50.90
C ASP A 271 68.61 -48.04 52.25
N ASP A 272 67.91 -48.42 53.33
CA ASP A 272 68.43 -48.57 54.68
C ASP A 272 68.82 -50.01 55.09
N ARG A 273 68.21 -51.05 54.44
CA ARG A 273 68.53 -52.49 54.73
C ARG A 273 68.31 -53.37 53.51
N GLY A 274 69.30 -53.89 52.98
CA GLY A 274 69.33 -54.89 51.93
C GLY A 274 68.64 -56.28 52.38
N ASP A 275 67.50 -56.33 53.03
CA ASP A 275 66.80 -57.48 53.42
C ASP A 275 65.53 -57.77 52.56
N PRO A 276 65.56 -58.82 51.71
CA PRO A 276 64.51 -59.14 50.76
C PRO A 276 63.16 -59.54 51.37
N ASP A 277 63.11 -59.96 52.63
CA ASP A 277 61.91 -60.55 53.26
C ASP A 277 60.92 -59.43 53.76
N THR A 278 61.37 -58.29 54.15
CA THR A 278 60.54 -57.13 54.54
C THR A 278 59.82 -56.52 53.35
N ALA A 279 60.49 -56.45 52.18
CA ALA A 279 59.91 -55.99 50.94
C ALA A 279 58.80 -56.89 50.38
N ARG A 280 58.82 -58.19 50.67
CA ARG A 280 57.80 -59.10 50.25
C ARG A 280 56.50 -58.98 51.12
N ALA A 281 56.64 -58.76 52.42
CA ALA A 281 55.49 -58.61 53.33
C ALA A 281 54.72 -57.29 53.00
N ASP A 282 55.35 -56.21 52.59
CA ASP A 282 54.73 -54.92 52.17
C ASP A 282 54.03 -55.05 50.82
N LEU A 283 54.58 -55.86 49.87
CA LEU A 283 53.92 -56.10 48.58
C LEU A 283 52.66 -56.98 48.72
N GLU A 284 52.65 -57.95 49.63
CA GLU A 284 51.43 -58.76 49.92
C GLU A 284 50.36 -57.90 50.59
N ALA A 285 50.70 -56.92 51.39
CA ALA A 285 49.73 -55.98 51.96
C ALA A 285 49.11 -55.01 50.93
N ILE A 286 49.79 -54.71 49.84
CA ILE A 286 49.28 -53.86 48.70
C ILE A 286 48.26 -54.67 47.86
N ASP A 287 48.46 -55.97 47.69
CA ASP A 287 47.60 -56.82 46.88
C ASP A 287 46.29 -57.24 47.62
N ALA A 288 46.20 -57.02 48.93
CA ALA A 288 45.05 -57.31 49.78
C ALA A 288 44.07 -56.17 50.01
N GLU A 289 44.31 -54.97 49.45
CA GLU A 289 43.48 -53.81 49.54
C GLU A 289 42.85 -53.40 48.18
#